data_14b354609a5f7a10d110b37ee604e5ab
#
_entry.id   14b354609a5f7a10d110b37ee604e5ab
#
_cell.length_a   1.000
_cell.length_b   1.000
_cell.length_c   1.000
_cell.angle_alpha   90.00
_cell.angle_beta   90.00
_cell.angle_gamma   90.00
#
_symmetry.space_group_name_H-M   'P 1'
#
loop_
_entity.id
_entity.type
_entity.pdbx_description
1 polymer ?
#
loop_
_entity_poly.entity_id
_entity_poly.type
_entity_poly.pdbx_seq_one_letter_code
_entity_poly.pdbx_strand_id
1 'polypeptide(L)'
;VEDPSKPFGTAFTTVLGVSILFFMAMWLFADPIASLMGYDGYGKMIIYTGGILALDSITAILFARLRFLQKAFKFAVFKTIKILSELGFNLLLFFVVPAYLAANPTSALLNFIPATPDFSYIIFAVFLSCAVCTLLFLPDIMRMKITFNRPLFRQMMVYSIPLMIAGLPGILNESLDRVLF
;
A
#
# COMPACT_ATOMS: atom_id res chain seq x y z
N VAL A 1 9.99 -24.70 -22.05
CA VAL A 1 10.03 -24.12 -20.71
C VAL A 1 9.74 -22.63 -20.89
N GLU A 2 8.51 -22.20 -20.58
CA GLU A 2 8.15 -20.77 -20.67
C GLU A 2 8.97 -19.95 -19.69
N ASP A 3 9.49 -18.83 -20.17
CA ASP A 3 10.30 -17.89 -19.39
C ASP A 3 9.53 -17.43 -18.14
N PRO A 4 9.96 -17.77 -16.92
CA PRO A 4 9.23 -17.43 -15.69
C PRO A 4 9.09 -15.92 -15.46
N SER A 5 9.78 -15.09 -16.25
CA SER A 5 9.66 -13.64 -16.20
C SER A 5 8.37 -13.09 -16.82
N LYS A 6 7.74 -13.80 -17.76
CA LYS A 6 6.51 -13.37 -18.48
C LYS A 6 5.27 -13.29 -17.58
N PRO A 7 4.98 -14.31 -16.74
CA PRO A 7 3.85 -14.22 -15.81
C PRO A 7 3.96 -13.07 -14.83
N PHE A 8 5.15 -12.86 -14.25
CA PHE A 8 5.37 -11.75 -13.32
C PHE A 8 5.29 -10.38 -13.99
N GLY A 9 5.77 -10.24 -15.22
CA GLY A 9 5.64 -9.01 -16.00
C GLY A 9 4.17 -8.65 -16.26
N THR A 10 3.37 -9.64 -16.67
CA THR A 10 1.93 -9.46 -16.93
C THR A 10 1.17 -9.12 -15.64
N ALA A 11 1.43 -9.87 -14.55
CA ALA A 11 0.80 -9.61 -13.25
C ALA A 11 1.17 -8.22 -12.72
N PHE A 12 2.44 -7.85 -12.77
CA PHE A 12 2.93 -6.54 -12.33
C PHE A 12 2.27 -5.40 -13.11
N THR A 13 2.24 -5.48 -14.45
CA THR A 13 1.62 -4.46 -15.30
C THR A 13 0.13 -4.32 -15.00
N THR A 14 -0.56 -5.42 -14.78
CA THR A 14 -1.99 -5.41 -14.44
C THR A 14 -2.24 -4.74 -13.10
N VAL A 15 -1.51 -5.16 -12.06
CA VAL A 15 -1.70 -4.58 -10.73
C VAL A 15 -1.28 -3.12 -10.69
N LEU A 16 -0.20 -2.75 -11.38
CA LEU A 16 0.21 -1.35 -11.51
C LEU A 16 -0.93 -0.51 -12.13
N GLY A 17 -1.50 -0.97 -13.23
CA GLY A 17 -2.62 -0.29 -13.89
C GLY A 17 -3.85 -0.15 -13.00
N VAL A 18 -4.26 -1.24 -12.34
CA VAL A 18 -5.40 -1.25 -11.40
C VAL A 18 -5.11 -0.36 -10.19
N SER A 19 -3.90 -0.40 -9.62
CA SER A 19 -3.51 0.43 -8.48
C SER A 19 -3.53 1.92 -8.81
N ILE A 20 -3.06 2.31 -9.99
CA ILE A 20 -3.11 3.71 -10.46
C ILE A 20 -4.57 4.15 -10.63
N LEU A 21 -5.39 3.34 -11.30
CA LEU A 21 -6.81 3.64 -11.52
C LEU A 21 -7.57 3.75 -10.20
N PHE A 22 -7.30 2.83 -9.27
CA PHE A 22 -7.87 2.86 -7.93
C PHE A 22 -7.45 4.11 -7.15
N PHE A 23 -6.16 4.46 -7.17
CA PHE A 23 -5.66 5.66 -6.52
C PHE A 23 -6.27 6.93 -7.10
N MET A 24 -6.41 7.02 -8.44
CA MET A 24 -7.10 8.14 -9.10
C MET A 24 -8.58 8.23 -8.67
N ALA A 25 -9.26 7.09 -8.59
CA ALA A 25 -10.65 7.05 -8.11
C ALA A 25 -10.75 7.54 -6.65
N MET A 26 -9.88 7.05 -5.76
CA MET A 26 -9.84 7.51 -4.37
C MET A 26 -9.51 9.00 -4.25
N TRP A 27 -8.64 9.53 -5.11
CA TRP A 27 -8.33 10.96 -5.14
C TRP A 27 -9.51 11.80 -5.61
N LEU A 28 -10.22 11.38 -6.67
CA LEU A 28 -11.38 12.10 -7.21
C LEU A 28 -12.59 12.07 -6.26
N PHE A 29 -12.78 10.97 -5.55
CA PHE A 29 -13.92 10.75 -4.65
C PHE A 29 -13.56 10.89 -3.17
N ALA A 30 -12.41 11.47 -2.81
CA ALA A 30 -11.94 11.58 -1.45
C ALA A 30 -12.93 12.29 -0.53
N ASP A 31 -13.40 13.47 -0.91
CA ASP A 31 -14.32 14.26 -0.10
C ASP A 31 -15.72 13.64 -0.01
N PRO A 32 -16.35 13.16 -1.12
CA PRO A 32 -17.60 12.41 -1.05
C PRO A 32 -17.54 11.16 -0.16
N ILE A 33 -16.43 10.42 -0.22
CA ILE A 33 -16.26 9.22 0.62
C ILE A 33 -16.09 9.61 2.08
N ALA A 34 -15.30 10.65 2.38
CA ALA A 34 -15.10 11.12 3.74
C ALA A 34 -16.42 11.59 4.37
N SER A 35 -17.26 12.35 3.63
CA SER A 35 -18.57 12.80 4.12
C SER A 35 -19.55 11.65 4.31
N LEU A 36 -19.56 10.66 3.41
CA LEU A 36 -20.40 9.46 3.54
C LEU A 36 -20.07 8.65 4.80
N MET A 37 -18.78 8.65 5.20
CA MET A 37 -18.30 7.98 6.41
C MET A 37 -18.47 8.83 7.68
N GLY A 38 -18.99 10.07 7.57
CA GLY A 38 -19.13 10.98 8.71
C GLY A 38 -17.82 11.65 9.14
N TYR A 39 -16.79 11.64 8.32
CA TYR A 39 -15.48 12.25 8.56
C TYR A 39 -15.29 13.49 7.68
N ASP A 40 -16.17 14.47 7.81
CA ASP A 40 -16.09 15.73 7.06
C ASP A 40 -14.76 16.45 7.34
N GLY A 41 -14.07 16.87 6.28
CA GLY A 41 -12.75 17.51 6.36
C GLY A 41 -11.54 16.57 6.36
N TYR A 42 -11.75 15.25 6.45
CA TYR A 42 -10.66 14.25 6.43
C TYR A 42 -10.42 13.63 5.03
N GLY A 43 -10.81 14.29 3.95
CA GLY A 43 -10.59 13.81 2.57
C GLY A 43 -9.13 13.45 2.28
N LYS A 44 -8.16 14.18 2.85
CA LYS A 44 -6.72 13.85 2.73
C LYS A 44 -6.38 12.47 3.27
N MET A 45 -7.06 12.00 4.33
CA MET A 45 -6.82 10.68 4.90
C MET A 45 -7.29 9.57 3.97
N ILE A 46 -8.38 9.82 3.24
CA ILE A 46 -8.85 8.91 2.19
C ILE A 46 -7.81 8.78 1.07
N ILE A 47 -7.19 9.89 0.66
CA ILE A 47 -6.12 9.90 -0.34
C ILE A 47 -4.90 9.11 0.16
N TYR A 48 -4.46 9.32 1.40
CA TYR A 48 -3.34 8.57 1.97
C TYR A 48 -3.64 7.08 2.09
N THR A 49 -4.84 6.72 2.53
CA THR A 49 -5.29 5.32 2.58
C THR A 49 -5.33 4.68 1.20
N GLY A 50 -5.84 5.39 0.19
CA GLY A 50 -5.79 4.97 -1.21
C GLY A 50 -4.36 4.76 -1.71
N GLY A 51 -3.44 5.66 -1.33
CA GLY A 51 -2.02 5.54 -1.63
C GLY A 51 -1.35 4.34 -0.96
N ILE A 52 -1.67 4.07 0.31
CA ILE A 52 -1.20 2.88 1.03
C ILE A 52 -1.63 1.61 0.29
N LEU A 53 -2.92 1.49 -0.03
CA LEU A 53 -3.46 0.31 -0.71
C LEU A 53 -2.84 0.11 -2.10
N ALA A 54 -2.64 1.19 -2.86
CA ALA A 54 -1.99 1.13 -4.17
C ALA A 54 -0.53 0.68 -4.06
N LEU A 55 0.27 1.28 -3.17
CA LEU A 55 1.67 0.95 -2.96
C LEU A 55 1.84 -0.47 -2.39
N ASP A 56 0.97 -0.86 -1.46
CA ASP A 56 1.03 -2.19 -0.85
C ASP A 56 0.68 -3.29 -1.86
N SER A 57 -0.28 -3.05 -2.75
CA SER A 57 -0.61 -3.97 -3.85
C SER A 57 0.57 -4.18 -4.80
N ILE A 58 1.29 -3.11 -5.15
CA ILE A 58 2.49 -3.17 -5.99
C ILE A 58 3.60 -3.95 -5.28
N THR A 59 3.88 -3.63 -4.02
CA THR A 59 4.94 -4.30 -3.25
C THR A 59 4.60 -5.77 -2.96
N ALA A 60 3.32 -6.13 -2.83
CA ALA A 60 2.89 -7.52 -2.64
C ALA A 60 3.35 -8.44 -3.77
N ILE A 61 3.23 -8.00 -5.04
CA ILE A 61 3.73 -8.78 -6.19
C ILE A 61 5.24 -8.89 -6.18
N LEU A 62 5.94 -7.82 -5.80
CA LEU A 62 7.40 -7.83 -5.73
C LEU A 62 7.90 -8.79 -4.63
N PHE A 63 7.24 -8.81 -3.48
CA PHE A 63 7.49 -9.79 -2.43
C PHE A 63 7.15 -11.23 -2.88
N ALA A 64 6.06 -11.43 -3.62
CA ALA A 64 5.72 -12.73 -4.20
C ALA A 64 6.81 -13.21 -5.16
N ARG A 65 7.35 -12.31 -6.00
CA ARG A 65 8.47 -12.60 -6.89
C ARG A 65 9.74 -13.01 -6.12
N LEU A 66 10.09 -12.31 -5.04
CA LEU A 66 11.25 -12.66 -4.22
C LEU A 66 11.10 -14.07 -3.61
N ARG A 67 9.90 -14.44 -3.17
CA ARG A 67 9.59 -15.79 -2.67
C ARG A 67 9.72 -16.83 -3.77
N PHE A 68 9.19 -16.56 -4.96
CA PHE A 68 9.30 -17.46 -6.10
C PHE A 68 10.76 -17.69 -6.52
N LEU A 69 11.58 -16.64 -6.54
CA LEU A 69 13.01 -16.71 -6.83
C LEU A 69 13.84 -17.28 -5.66
N GLN A 70 13.20 -17.71 -4.59
CA GLN A 70 13.82 -18.24 -3.36
C GLN A 70 14.88 -17.31 -2.75
N LYS A 71 14.77 -16.00 -2.96
CA LYS A 71 15.63 -14.98 -2.37
C LYS A 71 15.18 -14.63 -0.95
N ALA A 72 15.16 -15.63 -0.06
CA ALA A 72 14.64 -15.51 1.28
C ALA A 72 15.31 -14.41 2.11
N PHE A 73 16.64 -14.26 1.99
CA PHE A 73 17.37 -13.21 2.70
C PHE A 73 16.93 -11.80 2.29
N LYS A 74 16.84 -11.54 0.98
CA LYS A 74 16.39 -10.23 0.46
C LYS A 74 14.93 -9.95 0.88
N PHE A 75 14.08 -10.97 0.83
CA PHE A 75 12.70 -10.87 1.31
C PHE A 75 12.66 -10.48 2.80
N ALA A 76 13.42 -11.18 3.66
CA ALA A 76 13.45 -10.91 5.09
C ALA A 76 13.95 -9.48 5.38
N VAL A 77 15.07 -9.07 4.75
CA VAL A 77 15.64 -7.73 4.93
C VAL A 77 14.62 -6.64 4.54
N PHE A 78 13.99 -6.74 3.37
CA PHE A 78 13.04 -5.73 2.90
C PHE A 78 11.78 -5.69 3.78
N LYS A 79 11.30 -6.85 4.22
CA LYS A 79 10.16 -6.93 5.16
C LYS A 79 10.50 -6.30 6.51
N THR A 80 11.69 -6.57 7.03
CA THR A 80 12.18 -5.98 8.29
C THR A 80 12.33 -4.47 8.17
N ILE A 81 12.91 -3.96 7.06
CA ILE A 81 13.04 -2.51 6.82
C ILE A 81 11.65 -1.86 6.77
N LYS A 82 10.67 -2.48 6.10
CA LYS A 82 9.28 -1.97 6.08
C LYS A 82 8.73 -1.80 7.50
N ILE A 83 8.84 -2.83 8.33
CA ILE A 83 8.34 -2.82 9.71
C ILE A 83 9.08 -1.79 10.57
N LEU A 84 10.41 -1.76 10.48
CA LEU A 84 11.22 -0.78 11.23
C LEU A 84 10.95 0.66 10.80
N SER A 85 10.74 0.89 9.50
CA SER A 85 10.36 2.21 8.99
C SER A 85 8.99 2.63 9.51
N GLU A 86 8.02 1.70 9.55
CA GLU A 86 6.68 1.99 10.07
C GLU A 86 6.72 2.36 11.56
N LEU A 87 7.44 1.59 12.37
CA LEU A 87 7.67 1.89 13.79
C LEU A 87 8.42 3.21 13.96
N GLY A 88 9.49 3.43 13.20
CA GLY A 88 10.30 4.64 13.25
C GLY A 88 9.50 5.89 12.89
N PHE A 89 8.72 5.85 11.82
CA PHE A 89 7.86 6.98 11.43
C PHE A 89 6.74 7.23 12.45
N ASN A 90 6.13 6.18 13.01
CA ASN A 90 5.14 6.35 14.08
C ASN A 90 5.76 7.06 15.28
N LEU A 91 6.90 6.59 15.79
CA LEU A 91 7.58 7.23 16.91
C LEU A 91 7.98 8.68 16.59
N LEU A 92 8.55 8.92 15.41
CA LEU A 92 8.96 10.24 14.97
C LEU A 92 7.75 11.19 14.90
N LEU A 93 6.65 10.75 14.26
CA LEU A 93 5.48 11.59 14.12
C LEU A 93 4.80 11.89 15.45
N PHE A 94 4.73 10.92 16.38
CA PHE A 94 4.06 11.15 17.66
C PHE A 94 4.90 11.94 18.67
N PHE A 95 6.22 11.84 18.64
CA PHE A 95 7.09 12.50 19.63
C PHE A 95 7.77 13.74 19.10
N VAL A 96 8.29 13.71 17.86
CA VAL A 96 9.11 14.79 17.33
C VAL A 96 8.25 15.86 16.64
N VAL A 97 7.27 15.45 15.84
CA VAL A 97 6.49 16.40 15.03
C VAL A 97 5.63 17.35 15.87
N PRO A 98 4.91 16.91 16.93
CA PRO A 98 4.16 17.85 17.76
C PRO A 98 5.06 18.87 18.47
N ALA A 99 6.23 18.44 18.97
CA ALA A 99 7.20 19.35 19.58
C ALA A 99 7.74 20.37 18.56
N TYR A 100 8.01 19.94 17.34
CA TYR A 100 8.46 20.81 16.25
C TYR A 100 7.39 21.80 15.81
N LEU A 101 6.13 21.36 15.67
CA LEU A 101 5.00 22.20 15.29
C LEU A 101 4.65 23.23 16.37
N ALA A 102 4.78 22.87 17.65
CA ALA A 102 4.62 23.81 18.75
C ALA A 102 5.65 24.96 18.72
N ALA A 103 6.88 24.65 18.27
CA ALA A 103 7.92 25.65 18.09
C ALA A 103 7.80 26.45 16.78
N ASN A 104 7.14 25.90 15.74
CA ASN A 104 7.03 26.47 14.40
C ASN A 104 5.60 26.41 13.86
N PRO A 105 4.67 27.26 14.33
CA PRO A 105 3.25 27.18 13.99
C PRO A 105 2.91 27.51 12.52
N THR A 106 3.87 27.98 11.74
CA THR A 106 3.70 28.32 10.31
C THR A 106 4.37 27.31 9.37
N SER A 107 4.77 26.13 9.87
CA SER A 107 5.49 25.16 9.05
C SER A 107 4.60 24.52 7.98
N ALA A 108 5.18 24.24 6.80
CA ALA A 108 4.52 23.57 5.69
C ALA A 108 3.98 22.16 6.05
N LEU A 109 4.43 21.58 7.15
CA LEU A 109 3.96 20.27 7.64
C LEU A 109 2.47 20.29 8.01
N LEU A 110 1.92 21.44 8.43
CA LEU A 110 0.50 21.60 8.73
C LEU A 110 -0.42 21.39 7.52
N ASN A 111 0.13 21.48 6.29
CA ASN A 111 -0.64 21.15 5.09
C ASN A 111 -0.86 19.64 4.91
N PHE A 112 -0.05 18.81 5.56
CA PHE A 112 -0.08 17.35 5.41
C PHE A 112 -0.68 16.65 6.63
N ILE A 113 -0.40 17.16 7.82
CA ILE A 113 -0.81 16.58 9.10
C ILE A 113 -1.37 17.68 10.03
N PRO A 114 -2.42 17.37 10.83
CA PRO A 114 -2.96 18.33 11.81
C PRO A 114 -1.92 18.67 12.89
N ALA A 115 -2.10 19.82 13.56
CA ALA A 115 -1.19 20.27 14.61
C ALA A 115 -1.23 19.39 15.88
N THR A 116 -2.39 18.78 16.14
CA THR A 116 -2.58 17.88 17.28
C THR A 116 -2.46 16.42 16.82
N PRO A 117 -1.76 15.57 17.59
CA PRO A 117 -1.68 14.13 17.29
C PRO A 117 -3.07 13.50 17.21
N ASP A 118 -3.40 12.94 16.07
CA ASP A 118 -4.64 12.26 15.78
C ASP A 118 -4.35 10.96 15.00
N PHE A 119 -5.36 10.13 14.76
CA PHE A 119 -5.23 8.91 13.93
C PHE A 119 -4.59 9.16 12.55
N SER A 120 -4.67 10.39 12.04
CA SER A 120 -4.00 10.87 10.83
C SER A 120 -2.49 10.62 10.82
N TYR A 121 -1.86 10.69 12.00
CA TYR A 121 -0.42 10.44 12.16
C TYR A 121 -0.06 9.00 11.84
N ILE A 122 -0.90 8.04 12.27
CA ILE A 122 -0.71 6.62 11.99
C ILE A 122 -0.82 6.35 10.49
N ILE A 123 -1.88 6.87 9.85
CA ILE A 123 -2.09 6.71 8.41
C ILE A 123 -0.91 7.28 7.62
N PHE A 124 -0.44 8.46 8.00
CA PHE A 124 0.69 9.10 7.32
C PHE A 124 2.00 8.35 7.55
N ALA A 125 2.25 7.81 8.75
CA ALA A 125 3.41 6.97 9.03
C ALA A 125 3.43 5.70 8.17
N VAL A 126 2.29 5.02 8.07
CA VAL A 126 2.13 3.82 7.23
C VAL A 126 2.33 4.17 5.75
N PHE A 127 1.78 5.29 5.30
CA PHE A 127 1.99 5.78 3.92
C PHE A 127 3.47 5.99 3.60
N LEU A 128 4.22 6.67 4.49
CA LEU A 128 5.65 6.86 4.35
C LEU A 128 6.43 5.53 4.32
N SER A 129 6.07 4.59 5.20
CA SER A 129 6.68 3.27 5.24
C SER A 129 6.46 2.48 3.94
N CYS A 130 5.24 2.53 3.38
CA CYS A 130 4.94 1.92 2.08
C CYS A 130 5.73 2.59 0.94
N ALA A 131 5.88 3.91 0.97
CA ALA A 131 6.70 4.64 0.01
C ALA A 131 8.18 4.24 0.08
N VAL A 132 8.76 4.16 1.30
CA VAL A 132 10.14 3.68 1.50
C VAL A 132 10.31 2.25 0.96
N CYS A 133 9.37 1.35 1.28
CA CYS A 133 9.41 -0.02 0.78
C CYS A 133 9.37 -0.07 -0.75
N THR A 134 8.51 0.73 -1.38
CA THR A 134 8.42 0.83 -2.84
C THR A 134 9.71 1.36 -3.45
N LEU A 135 10.33 2.37 -2.84
CA LEU A 135 11.63 2.91 -3.26
C LEU A 135 12.76 1.86 -3.18
N LEU A 136 12.75 1.01 -2.15
CA LEU A 136 13.71 -0.11 -2.05
C LEU A 136 13.56 -1.11 -3.20
N PHE A 137 12.35 -1.29 -3.71
CA PHE A 137 12.10 -2.15 -4.87
C PHE A 137 12.34 -1.47 -6.22
N LEU A 138 12.58 -0.17 -6.26
CA LEU A 138 12.76 0.58 -7.51
C LEU A 138 13.81 -0.03 -8.44
N PRO A 139 15.03 -0.45 -7.98
CA PRO A 139 16.01 -1.11 -8.85
C PRO A 139 15.52 -2.46 -9.39
N ASP A 140 14.67 -3.18 -8.65
CA ASP A 140 14.09 -4.43 -9.12
C ASP A 140 12.99 -4.18 -10.16
N ILE A 141 12.18 -3.13 -9.96
CA ILE A 141 11.13 -2.70 -10.90
C ILE A 141 11.76 -2.27 -12.24
N MET A 142 12.81 -1.46 -12.20
CA MET A 142 13.50 -0.97 -13.41
C MET A 142 14.16 -2.10 -14.23
N ARG A 143 14.53 -3.20 -13.58
CA ARG A 143 15.10 -4.38 -14.25
C ARG A 143 14.04 -5.36 -14.76
N MET A 144 12.78 -5.15 -14.42
CA MET A 144 11.67 -5.98 -14.91
C MET A 144 11.29 -5.56 -16.32
N LYS A 145 11.18 -6.52 -17.22
CA LYS A 145 10.57 -6.30 -18.53
C LYS A 145 9.05 -6.16 -18.33
N ILE A 146 8.56 -4.95 -18.52
CA ILE A 146 7.13 -4.67 -18.52
C ILE A 146 6.55 -5.27 -19.80
N THR A 147 5.91 -6.42 -19.68
CA THR A 147 5.28 -7.12 -20.81
C THR A 147 3.87 -7.51 -20.44
N PHE A 148 2.91 -7.13 -21.27
CA PHE A 148 1.52 -7.54 -21.10
C PHE A 148 1.17 -8.61 -22.14
N ASN A 149 0.81 -9.80 -21.67
CA ASN A 149 0.38 -10.92 -22.50
C ASN A 149 -1.10 -11.23 -22.21
N ARG A 150 -1.99 -10.84 -23.13
CA ARG A 150 -3.45 -10.98 -22.98
C ARG A 150 -3.93 -12.42 -22.77
N PRO A 151 -3.47 -13.45 -23.52
CA PRO A 151 -3.82 -14.85 -23.25
C PRO A 151 -3.43 -15.29 -21.83
N LEU A 152 -2.23 -14.94 -21.39
CA LEU A 152 -1.71 -15.27 -20.07
C LEU A 152 -2.50 -14.54 -18.96
N PHE A 153 -2.83 -13.28 -19.16
CA PHE A 153 -3.70 -12.52 -18.28
C PHE A 153 -5.06 -13.23 -18.07
N ARG A 154 -5.70 -13.67 -19.16
CA ARG A 154 -6.98 -14.39 -19.08
C ARG A 154 -6.86 -15.67 -18.26
N GLN A 155 -5.80 -16.45 -18.47
CA GLN A 155 -5.56 -17.67 -17.69
C GLN A 155 -5.38 -17.37 -16.20
N MET A 156 -4.59 -16.32 -15.88
CA MET A 156 -4.38 -15.89 -14.50
C MET A 156 -5.68 -15.44 -13.84
N MET A 157 -6.53 -14.70 -14.54
CA MET A 157 -7.84 -14.24 -14.02
C MET A 157 -8.79 -15.38 -13.76
N VAL A 158 -8.89 -16.36 -14.69
CA VAL A 158 -9.75 -17.55 -14.52
C VAL A 158 -9.35 -18.35 -13.29
N TYR A 159 -8.06 -18.42 -12.96
CA TYR A 159 -7.58 -19.10 -11.76
C TYR A 159 -7.73 -18.23 -10.49
N SER A 160 -7.43 -16.94 -10.57
CA SER A 160 -7.39 -16.04 -9.41
C SER A 160 -8.77 -15.68 -8.87
N ILE A 161 -9.77 -15.51 -9.75
CA ILE A 161 -11.14 -15.14 -9.33
C ILE A 161 -11.77 -16.18 -8.40
N PRO A 162 -11.81 -17.48 -8.75
CA PRO A 162 -12.33 -18.50 -7.84
C PRO A 162 -11.55 -18.58 -6.51
N LEU A 163 -10.24 -18.43 -6.58
CA LEU A 163 -9.39 -18.44 -5.38
C LEU A 163 -9.66 -17.24 -4.46
N MET A 164 -9.90 -16.08 -5.04
CA MET A 164 -10.30 -14.87 -4.30
C MET A 164 -11.65 -15.09 -3.60
N ILE A 165 -12.64 -15.62 -4.32
CA ILE A 165 -13.97 -15.93 -3.75
C ILE A 165 -13.85 -16.94 -2.61
N ALA A 166 -13.03 -17.97 -2.76
CA ALA A 166 -12.78 -18.97 -1.72
C ALA A 166 -12.06 -18.41 -0.49
N GLY A 167 -11.27 -17.35 -0.65
CA GLY A 167 -10.56 -16.65 0.46
C GLY A 167 -11.44 -15.68 1.26
N LEU A 168 -12.48 -15.11 0.64
CA LEU A 168 -13.37 -14.13 1.27
C LEU A 168 -14.01 -14.61 2.58
N PRO A 169 -14.56 -15.83 2.70
CA PRO A 169 -15.15 -16.31 3.94
C PRO A 169 -14.18 -16.31 5.12
N GLY A 170 -12.90 -16.62 4.88
CA GLY A 170 -11.88 -16.59 5.92
C GLY A 170 -11.65 -15.17 6.49
N ILE A 171 -11.55 -14.18 5.60
CA ILE A 171 -11.37 -12.77 5.99
C ILE A 171 -12.61 -12.23 6.70
N LEU A 172 -13.80 -12.58 6.20
CA LEU A 172 -15.07 -12.18 6.84
C LEU A 172 -15.20 -12.76 8.23
N ASN A 173 -14.86 -14.03 8.43
CA ASN A 173 -14.91 -14.68 9.74
C ASN A 173 -13.96 -13.99 10.73
N GLU A 174 -12.71 -13.73 10.34
CA GLU A 174 -11.73 -13.01 11.18
C GLU A 174 -12.19 -11.58 11.52
N SER A 175 -12.84 -10.90 10.57
CA SER A 175 -13.34 -9.54 10.80
C SER A 175 -14.56 -9.53 11.69
N LEU A 176 -15.47 -10.50 11.55
CA LEU A 176 -16.66 -10.65 12.40
C LEU A 176 -16.29 -10.98 13.84
N ASP A 177 -15.28 -11.83 14.04
CA ASP A 177 -14.79 -12.14 15.39
C ASP A 177 -14.31 -10.88 16.13
N ARG A 178 -13.66 -9.95 15.42
CA ARG A 178 -13.20 -8.67 16.00
C ARG A 178 -14.32 -7.67 16.30
N VAL A 179 -15.46 -7.79 15.65
CA VAL A 179 -16.62 -6.90 15.86
C VAL A 179 -17.55 -7.44 16.93
N LEU A 180 -17.61 -8.76 17.09
CA LEU A 180 -18.52 -9.45 18.01
C LEU A 180 -17.93 -9.67 19.41
N PHE A 181 -16.61 -9.68 19.53
CA PHE A 181 -15.85 -9.84 20.79
C PHE A 181 -14.89 -8.67 21.01
#